data_d1ca0f7d31d511191c717824bde5e5fb
#
_entry.id   d1ca0f7d31d511191c717824bde5e5fb
#
_cell.length_a   1.000
_cell.length_b   1.000
_cell.length_c   1.000
_cell.angle_alpha   90.00
_cell.angle_beta   90.00
_cell.angle_gamma   90.00
#
_symmetry.space_group_name_H-M   'P 1'
#
loop_
_entity.id
_entity.type
_entity.pdbx_description
1 polymer ?
#
loop_
_entity_poly.entity_id
_entity_poly.type
_entity_poly.pdbx_seq_one_letter_code
_entity_poly.pdbx_strand_id
1 'polypeptide(L)'
;MKQSGLLARQKAERHELLNAGMRIEKQFMLDTLQIALHQLGWGYKRIKELTDLWSATYNDYHIALEGTGESDVWQERMDAHIRDIIKDQQEFFDFRSRYPDIRYHGYDKAVKGVEAIGWDIL
;
A
#
# COMPACT_ATOMS: atom_id res chain seq x y z
N MET A 1 22.48 -28.29 -11.54
CA MET A 1 21.50 -27.90 -12.54
C MET A 1 20.09 -28.31 -12.18
N LYS A 2 19.83 -29.54 -11.79
CA LYS A 2 18.50 -29.97 -11.33
C LYS A 2 18.08 -29.19 -10.06
N GLN A 3 19.04 -28.92 -9.16
CA GLN A 3 18.77 -28.13 -7.95
C GLN A 3 18.42 -26.69 -8.26
N SER A 4 19.09 -26.07 -9.22
CA SER A 4 18.78 -24.71 -9.67
C SER A 4 17.35 -24.60 -10.21
N GLY A 5 16.94 -25.57 -11.04
CA GLY A 5 15.60 -25.60 -11.58
C GLY A 5 14.53 -25.79 -10.51
N LEU A 6 14.82 -26.63 -9.53
CA LEU A 6 13.89 -26.88 -8.42
C LEU A 6 13.74 -25.65 -7.54
N LEU A 7 14.84 -24.99 -7.19
CA LEU A 7 14.83 -23.76 -6.40
C LEU A 7 14.08 -22.63 -7.10
N ALA A 8 14.30 -22.48 -8.41
CA ALA A 8 13.59 -21.48 -9.19
C ALA A 8 12.09 -21.74 -9.20
N ARG A 9 11.68 -23.00 -9.33
CA ARG A 9 10.29 -23.41 -9.33
C ARG A 9 9.63 -23.14 -7.97
N GLN A 10 10.31 -23.51 -6.89
CA GLN A 10 9.81 -23.26 -5.53
C GLN A 10 9.66 -21.76 -5.27
N LYS A 11 10.60 -20.96 -5.74
CA LYS A 11 10.55 -19.50 -5.60
C LYS A 11 9.39 -18.92 -6.39
N ALA A 12 9.15 -19.41 -7.60
CA ALA A 12 8.02 -18.98 -8.42
C ALA A 12 6.68 -19.35 -7.78
N GLU A 13 6.58 -20.54 -7.22
CA GLU A 13 5.37 -21.01 -6.53
C GLU A 13 5.07 -20.14 -5.31
N ARG A 14 6.10 -19.82 -4.52
CA ARG A 14 5.93 -18.92 -3.35
C ARG A 14 5.47 -17.53 -3.78
N HIS A 15 6.04 -17.03 -4.87
CA HIS A 15 5.68 -15.72 -5.40
C HIS A 15 4.21 -15.69 -5.86
N GLU A 16 3.76 -16.75 -6.52
CA GLU A 16 2.37 -16.87 -6.95
C GLU A 16 1.41 -16.96 -5.77
N LEU A 17 1.76 -17.71 -4.73
CA LEU A 17 0.94 -17.81 -3.52
C LEU A 17 0.81 -16.46 -2.84
N LEU A 18 1.91 -15.72 -2.75
CA LEU A 18 1.91 -14.38 -2.18
C LEU A 18 1.02 -13.44 -2.99
N ASN A 19 1.15 -13.46 -4.32
CA ASN A 19 0.32 -12.63 -5.20
C ASN A 19 -1.16 -13.00 -5.10
N ALA A 20 -1.48 -14.29 -4.98
CA ALA A 20 -2.85 -14.75 -4.80
C ALA A 20 -3.42 -14.26 -3.47
N GLY A 21 -2.64 -14.32 -2.40
CA GLY A 21 -3.03 -13.80 -1.11
C GLY A 21 -3.31 -12.30 -1.16
N MET A 22 -2.47 -11.54 -1.84
CA MET A 22 -2.67 -10.11 -2.02
C MET A 22 -3.93 -9.79 -2.80
N ARG A 23 -4.24 -10.56 -3.84
CA ARG A 23 -5.48 -10.38 -4.61
C ARG A 23 -6.72 -10.69 -3.78
N ILE A 24 -6.67 -11.75 -2.99
CA ILE A 24 -7.75 -12.12 -2.07
C ILE A 24 -8.01 -11.00 -1.08
N GLU A 25 -6.95 -10.46 -0.46
CA GLU A 25 -7.08 -9.35 0.49
C GLU A 25 -7.69 -8.11 -0.14
N LYS A 26 -7.25 -7.74 -1.34
CA LYS A 26 -7.81 -6.59 -2.04
C LYS A 26 -9.29 -6.78 -2.34
N GLN A 27 -9.68 -7.95 -2.82
CA GLN A 27 -11.07 -8.23 -3.12
C GLN A 27 -11.91 -8.22 -1.84
N PHE A 28 -11.39 -8.82 -0.78
CA PHE A 28 -12.10 -8.85 0.51
C PHE A 28 -12.30 -7.44 1.08
N MET A 29 -11.28 -6.59 1.00
CA MET A 29 -11.41 -5.20 1.43
C MET A 29 -12.45 -4.44 0.63
N LEU A 30 -12.48 -4.64 -0.69
CA LEU A 30 -13.47 -4.00 -1.55
C LEU A 30 -14.89 -4.48 -1.23
N ASP A 31 -15.07 -5.78 -1.09
CA ASP A 31 -16.39 -6.36 -0.78
C ASP A 31 -16.90 -5.87 0.57
N THR A 32 -16.05 -5.90 1.59
CA THR A 32 -16.45 -5.46 2.94
C THR A 32 -16.72 -3.96 3.00
N LEU A 33 -15.99 -3.15 2.24
CA LEU A 33 -16.27 -1.73 2.13
C LEU A 33 -17.65 -1.48 1.51
N GLN A 34 -17.98 -2.18 0.43
CA GLN A 34 -19.28 -2.05 -0.22
C GLN A 34 -20.41 -2.45 0.72
N ILE A 35 -20.23 -3.54 1.47
CA ILE A 35 -21.22 -4.00 2.45
C ILE A 35 -21.39 -2.94 3.54
N ALA A 36 -20.32 -2.41 4.07
CA ALA A 36 -20.38 -1.38 5.11
C ALA A 36 -21.12 -0.12 4.63
N LEU A 37 -20.82 0.32 3.41
CA LEU A 37 -21.50 1.47 2.81
C LEU A 37 -23.00 1.20 2.60
N HIS A 38 -23.33 -0.01 2.19
CA HIS A 38 -24.73 -0.40 2.04
C HIS A 38 -25.47 -0.39 3.39
N GLN A 39 -24.78 -0.82 4.45
CA GLN A 39 -25.34 -0.75 5.82
C GLN A 39 -25.55 0.69 6.27
N LEU A 40 -24.79 1.64 5.74
CA LEU A 40 -24.99 3.07 5.99
C LEU A 40 -26.12 3.68 5.13
N GLY A 41 -26.75 2.87 4.30
CA GLY A 41 -27.86 3.30 3.46
C GLY A 41 -27.47 3.73 2.05
N TRP A 42 -26.22 3.47 1.62
CA TRP A 42 -25.79 3.81 0.27
C TRP A 42 -26.30 2.77 -0.73
N GLY A 43 -26.84 3.24 -1.86
CA GLY A 43 -27.27 2.37 -2.96
C GLY A 43 -26.16 2.16 -3.97
N TYR A 44 -26.46 1.37 -5.00
CA TYR A 44 -25.51 0.97 -6.04
C TYR A 44 -24.81 2.17 -6.71
N LYS A 45 -25.56 3.17 -7.11
CA LYS A 45 -25.01 4.32 -7.84
C LYS A 45 -23.92 5.05 -7.02
N ARG A 46 -24.23 5.28 -5.75
CA ARG A 46 -23.32 6.01 -4.85
C ARG A 46 -22.08 5.19 -4.52
N ILE A 47 -22.27 3.90 -4.32
CA ILE A 47 -21.15 2.98 -4.07
C ILE A 47 -20.24 2.91 -5.30
N LYS A 48 -20.84 2.83 -6.50
CA LYS A 48 -20.08 2.79 -7.74
C LYS A 48 -19.25 4.07 -7.94
N GLU A 49 -19.82 5.22 -7.68
CA GLU A 49 -19.10 6.50 -7.75
C GLU A 49 -17.89 6.50 -6.81
N LEU A 50 -18.07 6.00 -5.59
CA LEU A 50 -16.98 5.90 -4.63
C LEU A 50 -15.90 4.94 -5.10
N THR A 51 -16.26 3.74 -5.54
CA THR A 51 -15.29 2.74 -5.95
C THR A 51 -14.53 3.15 -7.21
N ASP A 52 -15.18 3.84 -8.15
CA ASP A 52 -14.53 4.37 -9.33
C ASP A 52 -13.50 5.46 -8.95
N LEU A 53 -13.89 6.37 -8.07
CA LEU A 53 -12.98 7.40 -7.57
C LEU A 53 -11.84 6.79 -6.75
N TRP A 54 -12.14 5.80 -5.94
CA TRP A 54 -11.14 5.11 -5.14
C TRP A 54 -10.10 4.42 -6.02
N SER A 55 -10.54 3.76 -7.08
CA SER A 55 -9.64 3.11 -8.04
C SER A 55 -8.71 4.14 -8.70
N ALA A 56 -9.26 5.27 -9.14
CA ALA A 56 -8.47 6.34 -9.74
C ALA A 56 -7.45 6.91 -8.73
N THR A 57 -7.90 7.16 -7.51
CA THR A 57 -7.05 7.67 -6.42
C THR A 57 -5.94 6.69 -6.09
N TYR A 58 -6.26 5.41 -6.00
CA TYR A 58 -5.28 4.35 -5.76
C TYR A 58 -4.19 4.36 -6.82
N ASN A 59 -4.57 4.44 -8.08
CA ASN A 59 -3.62 4.46 -9.19
C ASN A 59 -2.75 5.72 -9.17
N ASP A 60 -3.33 6.87 -8.89
CA ASP A 60 -2.60 8.13 -8.84
C ASP A 60 -1.56 8.13 -7.71
N TYR A 61 -1.95 7.66 -6.53
CA TYR A 61 -1.08 7.69 -5.36
C TYR A 61 -0.12 6.51 -5.28
N HIS A 62 -0.22 5.54 -6.17
CA HIS A 62 0.67 4.38 -6.17
C HIS A 62 2.14 4.77 -6.32
N ILE A 63 2.40 5.89 -6.97
CA ILE A 63 3.75 6.45 -7.13
C ILE A 63 4.43 6.65 -5.77
N ALA A 64 3.66 6.98 -4.74
CA ALA A 64 4.21 7.16 -3.38
C ALA A 64 4.91 5.91 -2.85
N LEU A 65 4.53 4.73 -3.34
CA LEU A 65 5.05 3.44 -2.89
C LEU A 65 6.24 2.94 -3.72
N GLU A 66 6.55 3.59 -4.84
CA GLU A 66 7.51 3.06 -5.83
C GLU A 66 8.98 3.34 -5.52
N GLY A 67 9.26 4.23 -4.59
CA GLY A 67 10.64 4.55 -4.19
C GLY A 67 11.43 5.31 -5.25
N THR A 68 10.75 6.00 -6.15
CA THR A 68 11.37 6.86 -7.16
C THR A 68 11.55 8.28 -6.63
N GLY A 69 12.23 9.13 -7.39
CA GLY A 69 12.38 10.54 -7.02
C GLY A 69 11.08 11.32 -6.92
N GLU A 70 10.01 10.84 -7.58
CA GLU A 70 8.69 11.46 -7.52
C GLU A 70 7.89 11.01 -6.30
N SER A 71 8.28 9.90 -5.68
CA SER A 71 7.53 9.33 -4.56
C SER A 71 7.39 10.29 -3.39
N ASP A 72 8.43 11.07 -3.10
CA ASP A 72 8.41 12.02 -1.99
C ASP A 72 7.30 13.06 -2.14
N VAL A 73 7.08 13.55 -3.35
CA VAL A 73 6.02 14.53 -3.64
C VAL A 73 4.65 13.92 -3.39
N TRP A 74 4.45 12.69 -3.83
CA TRP A 74 3.17 12.00 -3.67
C TRP A 74 2.92 11.59 -2.22
N GLN A 75 3.98 11.27 -1.47
CA GLN A 75 3.90 11.02 -0.03
C GLN A 75 3.44 12.27 0.71
N GLU A 76 4.01 13.44 0.37
CA GLU A 76 3.60 14.71 0.97
C GLU A 76 2.16 15.08 0.63
N ARG A 77 1.74 14.85 -0.61
CA ARG A 77 0.36 15.08 -1.03
C ARG A 77 -0.62 14.21 -0.25
N MET A 78 -0.26 12.95 -0.06
CA MET A 78 -1.07 12.02 0.73
C MET A 78 -1.20 12.50 2.17
N ASP A 79 -0.09 12.88 2.78
CA ASP A 79 -0.08 13.39 4.15
C ASP A 79 -0.91 14.65 4.28
N ALA A 80 -0.79 15.58 3.34
CA ALA A 80 -1.57 16.81 3.35
C ALA A 80 -3.07 16.53 3.27
N HIS A 81 -3.47 15.60 2.41
CA HIS A 81 -4.86 15.20 2.25
C HIS A 81 -5.42 14.56 3.51
N ILE A 82 -4.69 13.61 4.08
CA ILE A 82 -5.12 12.90 5.28
C ILE A 82 -5.17 13.85 6.46
N ARG A 83 -4.19 14.74 6.59
CA ARG A 83 -4.17 15.74 7.65
C ARG A 83 -5.38 16.67 7.55
N ASP A 84 -5.76 17.05 6.33
CA ASP A 84 -6.93 17.88 6.10
C ASP A 84 -8.24 17.17 6.48
N ILE A 85 -8.31 15.87 6.26
CA ILE A 85 -9.46 15.05 6.66
C ILE A 85 -9.55 14.92 8.17
N ILE A 86 -8.45 14.60 8.81
CA ILE A 86 -8.39 14.30 10.26
C ILE A 86 -8.53 15.57 11.07
N LYS A 87 -7.86 16.66 10.65
CA LYS A 87 -7.79 17.91 11.41
C LYS A 87 -7.28 17.64 12.82
N ASP A 88 -8.05 17.99 13.84
CA ASP A 88 -7.71 17.78 15.25
C ASP A 88 -8.52 16.65 15.90
N GLN A 89 -9.25 15.86 15.10
CA GLN A 89 -10.14 14.83 15.63
C GLN A 89 -9.40 13.59 16.12
N GLN A 90 -8.21 13.33 15.60
CA GLN A 90 -7.37 12.23 16.05
C GLN A 90 -5.90 12.58 15.76
N GLU A 91 -4.98 11.77 16.31
CA GLU A 91 -3.56 11.95 16.07
C GLU A 91 -3.21 11.64 14.61
N PHE A 92 -2.37 12.50 14.03
CA PHE A 92 -1.87 12.29 12.66
C PHE A 92 -0.54 11.59 12.70
N PHE A 93 -0.41 10.53 11.89
CA PHE A 93 0.85 9.82 11.67
C PHE A 93 1.30 10.07 10.22
N ASP A 94 2.53 10.53 10.05
CA ASP A 94 3.07 10.81 8.73
C ASP A 94 3.23 9.54 7.88
N PHE A 95 3.60 9.72 6.61
CA PHE A 95 3.71 8.61 5.66
C PHE A 95 4.66 7.53 6.16
N ARG A 96 5.85 7.92 6.63
CA ARG A 96 6.86 6.94 7.07
C ARG A 96 6.39 6.15 8.29
N SER A 97 5.62 6.76 9.15
CA SER A 97 5.05 6.07 10.32
C SER A 97 3.98 5.07 9.91
N ARG A 98 3.19 5.40 8.90
CA ARG A 98 2.15 4.50 8.40
C ARG A 98 2.68 3.38 7.49
N TYR A 99 3.83 3.62 6.84
CA TYR A 99 4.44 2.68 5.92
C TYR A 99 5.90 2.42 6.29
N PRO A 100 6.15 1.80 7.45
CA PRO A 100 7.53 1.59 7.93
C PRO A 100 8.31 0.58 7.11
N ASP A 101 7.61 -0.25 6.33
CA ASP A 101 8.22 -1.33 5.56
C ASP A 101 8.75 -0.87 4.20
N ILE A 102 8.46 0.37 3.80
CA ILE A 102 8.90 0.91 2.52
C ILE A 102 10.32 1.48 2.67
N ARG A 103 11.18 1.16 1.69
CA ARG A 103 12.52 1.72 1.62
C ARG A 103 12.44 3.09 0.96
N TYR A 104 12.99 4.09 1.64
CA TYR A 104 12.93 5.47 1.19
C TYR A 104 14.19 5.86 0.46
N HIS A 105 14.03 6.54 -0.68
CA HIS A 105 15.16 7.00 -1.48
C HIS A 105 16.03 7.94 -0.66
N GLY A 106 17.34 7.64 -0.61
CA GLY A 106 18.28 8.41 0.20
C GLY A 106 18.37 7.97 1.66
N TYR A 107 17.29 7.46 2.22
CA TYR A 107 17.27 6.97 3.60
C TYR A 107 18.16 5.74 3.75
N ASP A 108 18.04 4.78 2.85
CA ASP A 108 18.86 3.56 2.86
C ASP A 108 20.35 3.87 2.74
N LYS A 109 20.69 4.95 2.06
CA LYS A 109 22.08 5.40 1.95
C LYS A 109 22.60 6.01 3.24
N ALA A 110 21.75 6.74 3.94
CA ALA A 110 22.13 7.45 5.16
C ALA A 110 22.28 6.53 6.36
N VAL A 111 21.42 5.50 6.45
CA VAL A 111 21.36 4.60 7.62
C VAL A 111 21.73 3.17 7.26
N LYS A 112 22.63 3.04 6.32
CA LYS A 112 23.05 1.75 5.80
C LYS A 112 23.61 0.87 6.91
N GLY A 113 23.08 -0.33 7.04
CA GLY A 113 23.51 -1.33 8.00
C GLY A 113 22.57 -1.50 9.18
N VAL A 114 22.27 -0.45 9.90
CA VAL A 114 21.43 -0.54 11.09
C VAL A 114 19.96 -0.55 10.74
N GLU A 115 19.53 0.41 9.95
CA GLU A 115 18.12 0.52 9.57
C GLU A 115 17.74 -0.52 8.51
N ALA A 116 18.68 -0.83 7.63
CA ALA A 116 18.46 -1.85 6.59
C ALA A 116 18.14 -3.22 7.19
N ILE A 117 18.73 -3.55 8.35
CA ILE A 117 18.44 -4.81 9.04
C ILE A 117 16.95 -4.89 9.44
N GLY A 118 16.40 -3.80 9.95
CA GLY A 118 14.99 -3.72 10.30
C GLY A 118 14.08 -3.91 9.10
N TRP A 119 14.44 -3.37 7.96
CA TRP A 119 13.67 -3.49 6.73
C TRP A 119 13.72 -4.90 6.15
N ASP A 120 14.87 -5.57 6.25
CA ASP A 120 15.06 -6.88 5.67
C ASP A 120 14.31 -7.99 6.44
N ILE A 121 13.98 -7.77 7.68
CA ILE A 121 13.21 -8.70 8.49
C ILE A 121 11.73 -8.73 8.04
N LEU A 122 11.25 -7.65 7.54
CA LEU A 122 9.86 -7.48 7.12
C LEU A 122 9.66 -7.87 5.67
#